data_a7346a26e70cb92fc6898ed3e1f1dae1
#
_entry.id   a7346a26e70cb92fc6898ed3e1f1dae1
#
_cell.length_a   1.000
_cell.length_b   1.000
_cell.length_c   1.000
_cell.angle_alpha   90.00
_cell.angle_beta   90.00
_cell.angle_gamma   90.00
#
_symmetry.space_group_name_H-M   'P 1'
#
loop_
_entity.id
_entity.type
_entity.pdbx_description
1 polymer ?
#
loop_
_entity_poly.entity_id
_entity_poly.type
_entity_poly.pdbx_seq_one_letter_code
_entity_poly.pdbx_strand_id
1 'polypeptide(L)'
;MVTNLQKELIAIETIKVLYQQIKELRETVNPKRLGKYSDTFFDSLSEDWFDGINLSSWMRGLNTSLGQSFFENVAHILCNGTKKEFTAKKKSLLQLSQSQKLRIANIITDLSNGNFYPDSLADNDEISEALEALEEATGFTADVFFEDDDHVVCIELKTVKPNKGVFKVEKQKILEAKEALRRSYPKKKVKFFIGFPFDPLSIEPTGFDKQRFMKYSVGFDKYFAESEFLLAAELWDYLSGTKQTMETILEIINSIATVDFIENFDFLQQKENATDKKSEYINLLSKWFLLREIILVENRESIRSKTSSNKRIVRVFNQDVFIIKREDDKYKVEYNEERNAILSSFV
;
A
#
# COMPACT_ATOMS: atom_id res chain seq x y z
N MET A 1 -9.48 13.39 8.06
CA MET A 1 -10.18 12.12 7.69
C MET A 1 -9.74 11.71 6.29
N VAL A 2 -9.57 10.41 6.06
CA VAL A 2 -9.36 9.88 4.70
C VAL A 2 -10.48 10.37 3.79
N THR A 3 -10.13 10.95 2.66
CA THR A 3 -11.11 11.56 1.73
C THR A 3 -11.95 10.49 1.02
N ASN A 4 -13.12 10.87 0.53
CA ASN A 4 -13.97 9.96 -0.24
C ASN A 4 -13.25 9.41 -1.49
N LEU A 5 -12.44 10.22 -2.15
CA LEU A 5 -11.64 9.76 -3.28
C LEU A 5 -10.59 8.72 -2.87
N GLN A 6 -9.88 8.93 -1.76
CA GLN A 6 -8.92 7.96 -1.25
C GLN A 6 -9.61 6.65 -0.85
N LYS A 7 -10.78 6.71 -0.19
CA LYS A 7 -11.58 5.50 0.12
C LYS A 7 -11.94 4.73 -1.14
N GLU A 8 -12.42 5.42 -2.17
CA GLU A 8 -12.77 4.80 -3.45
C GLU A 8 -11.55 4.17 -4.14
N LEU A 9 -10.41 4.85 -4.15
CA LEU A 9 -9.18 4.31 -4.74
C LEU A 9 -8.66 3.07 -3.98
N ILE A 10 -8.76 3.06 -2.66
CA ILE A 10 -8.43 1.88 -1.83
C ILE A 10 -9.40 0.73 -2.14
N ALA A 11 -10.70 1.02 -2.28
CA ALA A 11 -11.70 0.04 -2.65
C ALA A 11 -11.43 -0.56 -4.04
N ILE A 12 -11.13 0.26 -5.03
CA ILE A 12 -10.76 -0.18 -6.38
C ILE A 12 -9.53 -1.10 -6.32
N GLU A 13 -8.51 -0.72 -5.56
CA GLU A 13 -7.31 -1.55 -5.41
C GLU A 13 -7.62 -2.89 -4.74
N THR A 14 -8.48 -2.90 -3.71
CA THR A 14 -8.96 -4.12 -3.06
C THR A 14 -9.69 -5.03 -4.04
N ILE A 15 -10.62 -4.49 -4.83
CA ILE A 15 -11.38 -5.23 -5.84
C ILE A 15 -10.44 -5.87 -6.88
N LYS A 16 -9.47 -5.10 -7.39
CA LYS A 16 -8.50 -5.56 -8.38
C LYS A 16 -7.72 -6.78 -7.89
N VAL A 17 -7.15 -6.66 -6.69
CA VAL A 17 -6.31 -7.72 -6.11
C VAL A 17 -7.13 -8.97 -5.79
N LEU A 18 -8.31 -8.82 -5.18
CA LEU A 18 -9.19 -9.95 -4.85
C LEU A 18 -9.66 -10.68 -6.11
N TYR A 19 -10.13 -9.97 -7.13
CA TYR A 19 -10.58 -10.59 -8.37
C TYR A 19 -9.45 -11.39 -9.03
N GLN A 20 -8.27 -10.80 -9.15
CA GLN A 20 -7.10 -11.45 -9.75
C GLN A 20 -6.77 -12.75 -9.04
N GLN A 21 -6.67 -12.69 -7.71
CA GLN A 21 -6.30 -13.87 -6.93
C GLN A 21 -7.34 -14.99 -6.95
N ILE A 22 -8.62 -14.64 -6.85
CA ILE A 22 -9.70 -15.64 -6.89
C ILE A 22 -9.74 -16.33 -8.27
N LYS A 23 -9.52 -15.58 -9.36
CA LYS A 23 -9.49 -16.17 -10.70
C LYS A 23 -8.27 -17.05 -10.91
N GLU A 24 -7.09 -16.63 -10.46
CA GLU A 24 -5.86 -17.43 -10.51
C GLU A 24 -6.01 -18.73 -9.70
N LEU A 25 -6.60 -18.65 -8.50
CA LEU A 25 -6.88 -19.84 -7.68
C LEU A 25 -7.84 -20.82 -8.38
N ARG A 26 -8.92 -20.30 -9.00
CA ARG A 26 -9.90 -21.15 -9.71
C ARG A 26 -9.31 -21.87 -10.93
N GLU A 27 -8.33 -21.29 -11.59
CA GLU A 27 -7.66 -21.90 -12.74
C GLU A 27 -6.56 -22.91 -12.36
N THR A 28 -5.85 -22.67 -11.27
CA THR A 28 -4.70 -23.49 -10.85
C THR A 28 -5.07 -24.68 -9.99
N VAL A 29 -6.24 -24.67 -9.35
CA VAL A 29 -6.66 -25.70 -8.41
C VAL A 29 -7.68 -26.63 -9.05
N ASN A 30 -7.45 -27.96 -8.93
CA ASN A 30 -8.41 -28.99 -9.35
C ASN A 30 -9.79 -28.72 -8.72
N PRO A 31 -10.91 -28.75 -9.48
CA PRO A 31 -12.27 -28.44 -8.99
C PRO A 31 -12.67 -29.16 -7.69
N LYS A 32 -12.17 -30.38 -7.45
CA LYS A 32 -12.40 -31.11 -6.20
C LYS A 32 -11.66 -30.57 -4.98
N ARG A 33 -10.62 -29.73 -5.19
CA ARG A 33 -9.89 -29.01 -4.12
C ARG A 33 -10.35 -27.56 -3.99
N LEU A 34 -11.00 -27.03 -5.03
CA LEU A 34 -11.42 -25.63 -5.09
C LEU A 34 -12.35 -25.27 -3.93
N GLY A 35 -13.34 -26.11 -3.62
CA GLY A 35 -14.26 -25.89 -2.50
C GLY A 35 -13.51 -25.68 -1.18
N LYS A 36 -12.53 -26.55 -0.91
CA LYS A 36 -11.75 -26.50 0.33
C LYS A 36 -10.79 -25.31 0.41
N TYR A 37 -10.28 -24.82 -0.74
CA TYR A 37 -9.37 -23.65 -0.79
C TYR A 37 -10.14 -22.34 -0.88
N SER A 38 -11.28 -22.29 -1.57
CA SER A 38 -12.13 -21.08 -1.57
C SER A 38 -12.71 -20.85 -0.19
N ASP A 39 -13.20 -21.91 0.47
CA ASP A 39 -13.70 -21.83 1.84
C ASP A 39 -12.61 -21.36 2.80
N THR A 40 -11.40 -21.94 2.73
CA THR A 40 -10.26 -21.49 3.56
C THR A 40 -9.81 -20.05 3.24
N PHE A 41 -9.90 -19.61 1.99
CA PHE A 41 -9.56 -18.24 1.60
C PHE A 41 -10.60 -17.25 2.13
N PHE A 42 -11.88 -17.54 1.95
CA PHE A 42 -12.97 -16.71 2.46
C PHE A 42 -13.16 -16.84 3.98
N ASP A 43 -12.94 -18.03 4.54
CA ASP A 43 -12.87 -18.21 5.99
C ASP A 43 -11.75 -17.37 6.61
N SER A 44 -10.63 -17.19 5.90
CA SER A 44 -9.55 -16.29 6.36
C SER A 44 -9.91 -14.80 6.26
N LEU A 45 -10.99 -14.45 5.57
CA LEU A 45 -11.48 -13.08 5.37
C LEU A 45 -12.85 -12.84 6.05
N SER A 46 -13.50 -13.88 6.65
CA SER A 46 -14.84 -13.77 7.23
C SER A 46 -14.82 -13.15 8.63
N GLU A 47 -15.94 -12.49 9.00
CA GLU A 47 -16.11 -11.81 10.30
C GLU A 47 -15.99 -12.77 11.51
N ASP A 48 -16.28 -14.07 11.36
CA ASP A 48 -16.18 -15.08 12.41
C ASP A 48 -14.73 -15.25 12.95
N TRP A 49 -13.76 -14.75 12.23
CA TRP A 49 -12.35 -14.69 12.65
C TRP A 49 -12.06 -13.58 13.65
N PHE A 50 -12.94 -12.60 13.78
CA PHE A 50 -12.81 -11.52 14.76
C PHE A 50 -13.10 -12.00 16.19
N ASP A 51 -13.75 -13.13 16.39
CA ASP A 51 -14.12 -13.68 17.70
C ASP A 51 -12.98 -14.42 18.44
N GLY A 52 -11.74 -14.08 18.21
CA GLY A 52 -10.68 -14.29 19.21
C GLY A 52 -9.60 -15.32 18.90
N ILE A 53 -9.48 -15.84 17.67
CA ILE A 53 -8.37 -16.74 17.33
C ILE A 53 -7.58 -16.22 16.10
N ASN A 54 -6.54 -15.45 16.36
CA ASN A 54 -5.48 -15.10 15.43
C ASN A 54 -5.72 -13.98 14.39
N LEU A 55 -5.85 -12.76 14.87
CA LEU A 55 -5.59 -11.58 14.06
C LEU A 55 -4.28 -11.70 13.26
N SER A 56 -3.23 -12.26 13.85
CA SER A 56 -1.97 -12.51 13.15
C SER A 56 -2.10 -13.48 11.97
N SER A 57 -3.02 -14.45 12.02
CA SER A 57 -3.30 -15.36 10.91
C SER A 57 -4.13 -14.67 9.83
N TRP A 58 -5.11 -13.84 10.21
CA TRP A 58 -5.90 -13.03 9.29
C TRP A 58 -5.03 -12.00 8.56
N MET A 59 -4.19 -11.25 9.29
CA MET A 59 -3.24 -10.30 8.69
C MET A 59 -2.20 -11.00 7.80
N ARG A 60 -1.75 -12.21 8.14
CA ARG A 60 -0.91 -13.03 7.26
C ARG A 60 -1.69 -13.49 6.03
N GLY A 61 -2.96 -13.87 6.19
CA GLY A 61 -3.88 -14.19 5.10
C GLY A 61 -4.03 -13.01 4.16
N LEU A 62 -4.34 -11.82 4.67
CA LEU A 62 -4.38 -10.59 3.89
C LEU A 62 -3.05 -10.30 3.18
N ASN A 63 -1.93 -10.37 3.90
CA ASN A 63 -0.62 -10.14 3.32
C ASN A 63 -0.29 -11.15 2.22
N THR A 64 -0.65 -12.42 2.39
CA THR A 64 -0.48 -13.46 1.39
C THR A 64 -1.44 -13.27 0.22
N SER A 65 -2.67 -12.89 0.52
CA SER A 65 -3.75 -12.75 -0.46
C SER A 65 -3.68 -11.44 -1.23
N LEU A 66 -3.43 -10.32 -0.56
CA LEU A 66 -3.35 -9.01 -1.21
C LEU A 66 -1.94 -8.70 -1.75
N GLY A 67 -0.91 -9.34 -1.17
CA GLY A 67 0.48 -9.16 -1.59
C GLY A 67 1.09 -7.84 -1.15
N GLN A 68 2.41 -7.74 -1.26
CA GLN A 68 3.16 -6.55 -0.86
C GLN A 68 2.75 -5.31 -1.66
N SER A 69 2.49 -5.46 -2.96
CA SER A 69 2.09 -4.38 -3.85
C SER A 69 0.80 -3.68 -3.43
N PHE A 70 -0.13 -4.38 -2.79
CA PHE A 70 -1.35 -3.78 -2.25
C PHE A 70 -1.03 -2.70 -1.21
N PHE A 71 -0.20 -3.04 -0.22
CA PHE A 71 0.18 -2.09 0.83
C PHE A 71 0.99 -0.90 0.29
N GLU A 72 1.86 -1.13 -0.70
CA GLU A 72 2.56 -0.06 -1.40
C GLU A 72 1.55 0.89 -2.11
N ASN A 73 0.58 0.34 -2.83
CA ASN A 73 -0.42 1.12 -3.54
C ASN A 73 -1.35 1.90 -2.59
N VAL A 74 -1.80 1.28 -1.50
CA VAL A 74 -2.59 1.99 -0.47
C VAL A 74 -1.76 3.12 0.16
N ALA A 75 -0.49 2.89 0.46
CA ALA A 75 0.40 3.94 0.97
C ALA A 75 0.52 5.10 -0.03
N HIS A 76 0.71 4.83 -1.33
CA HIS A 76 0.76 5.86 -2.37
C HIS A 76 -0.54 6.66 -2.46
N ILE A 77 -1.70 6.00 -2.38
CA ILE A 77 -3.01 6.66 -2.38
C ILE A 77 -3.13 7.63 -1.20
N LEU A 78 -2.69 7.22 -0.01
CA LEU A 78 -2.86 8.01 1.21
C LEU A 78 -1.97 9.25 1.25
N CYS A 79 -0.70 9.13 0.86
CA CYS A 79 0.26 10.24 0.92
C CYS A 79 0.49 10.93 -0.43
N ASN A 80 -0.23 10.53 -1.49
CA ASN A 80 0.02 10.98 -2.86
C ASN A 80 1.49 10.76 -3.28
N GLY A 81 2.07 9.66 -2.81
CA GLY A 81 3.46 9.28 -3.03
C GLY A 81 3.64 8.34 -4.21
N THR A 82 4.87 7.95 -4.44
CA THR A 82 5.26 7.02 -5.50
C THR A 82 6.39 6.11 -5.05
N LYS A 83 6.59 4.99 -5.73
CA LYS A 83 7.82 4.21 -5.63
C LYS A 83 8.94 4.95 -6.35
N LYS A 84 10.10 5.13 -5.70
CA LYS A 84 11.24 5.85 -6.30
C LYS A 84 12.52 5.04 -6.18
N GLU A 85 13.16 4.83 -7.33
CA GLU A 85 14.40 4.06 -7.42
C GLU A 85 15.59 5.00 -7.57
N PHE A 86 16.58 4.88 -6.68
CA PHE A 86 17.86 5.56 -6.72
C PHE A 86 18.96 4.56 -7.02
N THR A 87 19.04 4.11 -8.28
CA THR A 87 19.91 3.00 -8.72
C THR A 87 20.65 3.35 -10.00
N ALA A 88 21.79 2.67 -10.25
CA ALA A 88 22.55 2.79 -11.48
C ALA A 88 21.69 2.47 -12.72
N LYS A 89 20.82 1.47 -12.63
CA LYS A 89 19.89 1.07 -13.70
C LYS A 89 18.98 2.23 -14.13
N LYS A 90 18.53 3.05 -13.19
CA LYS A 90 17.71 4.24 -13.46
C LYS A 90 18.54 5.51 -13.69
N LYS A 91 19.88 5.41 -13.66
CA LYS A 91 20.79 6.56 -13.75
C LYS A 91 20.46 7.65 -12.72
N SER A 92 20.06 7.23 -11.53
CA SER A 92 19.57 8.10 -10.45
C SER A 92 20.34 7.89 -9.15
N LEU A 93 21.55 7.29 -9.20
CA LEU A 93 22.40 7.14 -8.03
C LEU A 93 22.68 8.51 -7.41
N LEU A 94 22.55 8.55 -6.08
CA LEU A 94 22.91 9.70 -5.26
C LEU A 94 24.39 9.65 -4.90
N GLN A 95 24.89 10.70 -4.30
CA GLN A 95 26.31 10.85 -4.00
C GLN A 95 26.56 11.10 -2.51
N LEU A 96 27.65 10.52 -2.03
CA LEU A 96 28.21 10.69 -0.68
C LEU A 96 29.70 10.97 -0.77
N SER A 97 30.28 11.59 0.25
CA SER A 97 31.74 11.65 0.38
C SER A 97 32.28 10.33 0.96
N GLN A 98 33.57 10.09 0.73
CA GLN A 98 34.25 8.91 1.27
C GLN A 98 34.26 8.94 2.81
N SER A 99 34.43 10.12 3.41
CA SER A 99 34.39 10.28 4.87
C SER A 99 32.99 9.96 5.43
N GLN A 100 31.91 10.35 4.76
CA GLN A 100 30.54 9.98 5.17
C GLN A 100 30.34 8.46 5.13
N LYS A 101 30.79 7.80 4.07
CA LYS A 101 30.73 6.32 3.99
C LYS A 101 31.52 5.64 5.13
N LEU A 102 32.71 6.15 5.43
CA LEU A 102 33.53 5.61 6.52
C LEU A 102 32.85 5.81 7.88
N ARG A 103 32.29 6.98 8.14
CA ARG A 103 31.51 7.25 9.36
C ARG A 103 30.33 6.29 9.50
N ILE A 104 29.56 6.10 8.45
CA ILE A 104 28.43 5.15 8.43
C ILE A 104 28.92 3.72 8.73
N ALA A 105 30.04 3.30 8.11
CA ALA A 105 30.63 1.98 8.37
C ALA A 105 31.05 1.81 9.84
N ASN A 106 31.59 2.86 10.46
CA ASN A 106 31.95 2.86 11.88
C ASN A 106 30.71 2.74 12.78
N ILE A 107 29.66 3.56 12.53
CA ILE A 107 28.39 3.46 13.26
C ILE A 107 27.82 2.03 13.17
N ILE A 108 27.79 1.45 11.98
CA ILE A 108 27.29 0.08 11.78
C ILE A 108 28.15 -0.94 12.54
N THR A 109 29.46 -0.72 12.63
CA THR A 109 30.36 -1.60 13.37
C THR A 109 30.12 -1.50 14.86
N ASP A 110 29.99 -0.29 15.39
CA ASP A 110 29.73 -0.05 16.82
C ASP A 110 28.36 -0.57 17.26
N LEU A 111 27.31 -0.36 16.46
CA LEU A 111 26.02 -1.01 16.66
C LEU A 111 26.14 -2.53 16.65
N SER A 112 26.93 -3.10 15.72
CA SER A 112 27.14 -4.56 15.61
C SER A 112 27.88 -5.14 16.83
N ASN A 113 28.75 -4.37 17.43
CA ASN A 113 29.52 -4.80 18.62
C ASN A 113 28.77 -4.50 19.95
N GLY A 114 27.68 -3.76 19.90
CA GLY A 114 26.94 -3.32 21.10
C GLY A 114 27.66 -2.22 21.88
N ASN A 115 28.59 -1.51 21.25
CA ASN A 115 29.30 -0.37 21.83
C ASN A 115 28.47 0.92 21.77
N PHE A 116 27.43 0.93 20.96
CA PHE A 116 26.57 2.08 20.70
C PHE A 116 25.09 1.65 20.67
N TYR A 117 24.19 2.56 21.05
CA TYR A 117 22.74 2.38 20.89
C TYR A 117 22.27 3.19 19.67
N PRO A 118 21.32 2.67 18.90
CA PRO A 118 20.79 3.40 17.76
C PRO A 118 20.13 4.72 18.21
N ASP A 119 20.59 5.83 17.66
CA ASP A 119 20.03 7.15 17.88
C ASP A 119 19.98 7.91 16.54
N SER A 120 18.78 8.10 16.02
CA SER A 120 18.59 8.70 14.71
C SER A 120 19.05 10.17 14.62
N LEU A 121 19.15 10.89 15.74
CA LEU A 121 19.62 12.27 15.78
C LEU A 121 21.14 12.31 15.87
N ALA A 122 21.73 11.56 16.81
CA ALA A 122 23.17 11.48 16.96
C ALA A 122 23.85 10.90 15.71
N ASP A 123 23.30 9.84 15.12
CA ASP A 123 23.77 9.26 13.87
C ASP A 123 23.85 10.30 12.75
N ASN A 124 22.87 11.19 12.67
CA ASN A 124 22.80 12.23 11.65
C ASN A 124 23.83 13.35 11.85
N ASP A 125 24.02 13.78 13.09
CA ASP A 125 24.96 14.86 13.42
C ASP A 125 26.42 14.43 13.21
N GLU A 126 26.74 13.16 13.45
CA GLU A 126 28.06 12.59 13.20
C GLU A 126 28.45 12.51 11.72
N ILE A 127 27.47 12.36 10.83
CA ILE A 127 27.71 12.11 9.40
C ILE A 127 27.76 13.43 8.60
N SER A 128 27.21 14.54 9.10
CA SER A 128 26.75 15.67 8.28
C SER A 128 27.83 16.60 7.71
N GLU A 129 29.12 16.47 8.04
CA GLU A 129 30.15 17.40 7.55
C GLU A 129 31.28 16.73 6.75
N ALA A 130 31.27 16.90 5.42
CA ALA A 130 32.47 16.66 4.60
C ALA A 130 32.45 17.43 3.27
N LEU A 131 33.49 18.26 3.07
CA LEU A 131 33.83 18.96 1.83
C LEU A 131 34.86 18.16 1.01
N GLU A 132 34.50 16.92 0.62
CA GLU A 132 35.41 16.01 -0.08
C GLU A 132 34.86 15.58 -1.45
N ALA A 133 35.71 14.91 -2.22
CA ALA A 133 35.27 14.28 -3.47
C ALA A 133 34.08 13.35 -3.25
N LEU A 134 33.11 13.41 -4.16
CA LEU A 134 31.87 12.65 -4.07
C LEU A 134 32.01 11.33 -4.82
N GLU A 135 31.48 10.28 -4.23
CA GLU A 135 31.32 8.95 -4.82
C GLU A 135 29.85 8.56 -4.88
N GLU A 136 29.52 7.61 -5.73
CA GLU A 136 28.17 7.08 -5.79
C GLU A 136 27.79 6.38 -4.47
N ALA A 137 26.63 6.70 -3.93
CA ALA A 137 26.04 6.02 -2.79
C ALA A 137 25.55 4.62 -3.19
N THR A 138 25.38 3.73 -2.21
CA THR A 138 24.70 2.46 -2.43
C THR A 138 23.29 2.70 -2.97
N GLY A 139 22.98 2.04 -4.10
CA GLY A 139 21.67 2.16 -4.72
C GLY A 139 20.57 1.61 -3.81
N PHE A 140 19.43 2.30 -3.78
CA PHE A 140 18.27 1.87 -3.01
C PHE A 140 16.97 2.19 -3.75
N THR A 141 15.90 1.55 -3.30
CA THR A 141 14.53 1.84 -3.72
C THR A 141 13.74 2.23 -2.48
N ALA A 142 13.04 3.35 -2.52
CA ALA A 142 12.02 3.68 -1.54
C ALA A 142 10.67 3.13 -2.04
N ASP A 143 10.04 2.24 -1.29
CA ASP A 143 8.72 1.70 -1.64
C ASP A 143 7.67 2.81 -1.61
N VAL A 144 7.82 3.77 -0.69
CA VAL A 144 7.02 4.99 -0.63
C VAL A 144 7.94 6.18 -0.57
N PHE A 145 7.80 7.07 -1.53
CA PHE A 145 8.49 8.36 -1.60
C PHE A 145 7.46 9.47 -1.79
N PHE A 146 7.52 10.47 -0.94
CA PHE A 146 6.78 11.71 -1.13
C PHE A 146 7.55 12.89 -0.56
N GLU A 147 7.19 14.08 -1.02
CA GLU A 147 7.76 15.32 -0.54
C GLU A 147 6.67 16.38 -0.35
N ASP A 148 6.83 17.17 0.69
CA ASP A 148 6.09 18.40 0.95
C ASP A 148 7.05 19.61 0.92
N ASP A 149 6.58 20.78 1.36
CA ASP A 149 7.39 22.00 1.36
C ASP A 149 8.63 21.87 2.27
N ASP A 150 8.51 21.15 3.39
CA ASP A 150 9.55 21.08 4.44
C ASP A 150 10.28 19.73 4.49
N HIS A 151 9.72 18.66 3.91
CA HIS A 151 10.22 17.31 4.10
C HIS A 151 10.38 16.53 2.79
N VAL A 152 11.35 15.63 2.81
CA VAL A 152 11.42 14.46 1.91
C VAL A 152 11.27 13.23 2.78
N VAL A 153 10.32 12.37 2.44
CA VAL A 153 10.01 11.17 3.20
C VAL A 153 10.21 9.93 2.33
N CYS A 154 10.99 8.98 2.83
CA CYS A 154 11.16 7.66 2.27
C CYS A 154 10.67 6.62 3.28
N ILE A 155 9.95 5.60 2.80
CA ILE A 155 9.56 4.45 3.62
C ILE A 155 9.89 3.18 2.86
N GLU A 156 10.58 2.27 3.53
CA GLU A 156 10.78 0.89 3.09
C GLU A 156 9.72 0.03 3.78
N LEU A 157 8.80 -0.56 3.03
CA LEU A 157 7.73 -1.39 3.58
C LEU A 157 8.20 -2.82 3.79
N LYS A 158 7.92 -3.37 4.96
CA LYS A 158 8.23 -4.76 5.33
C LYS A 158 6.96 -5.44 5.84
N THR A 159 6.52 -6.45 5.13
CA THR A 159 5.29 -7.20 5.46
C THR A 159 5.56 -8.46 6.28
N VAL A 160 6.80 -8.92 6.31
CA VAL A 160 7.21 -10.09 7.06
C VAL A 160 8.36 -9.74 8.01
N LYS A 161 8.50 -10.52 9.08
CA LYS A 161 9.61 -10.40 10.02
C LYS A 161 10.94 -10.56 9.27
N PRO A 162 11.79 -9.53 9.19
CA PRO A 162 13.09 -9.65 8.55
C PRO A 162 14.01 -10.58 9.36
N ASN A 163 14.92 -11.29 8.69
CA ASN A 163 15.93 -12.09 9.33
C ASN A 163 17.01 -11.23 9.96
N LYS A 164 17.64 -11.72 11.04
CA LYS A 164 18.66 -11.03 11.83
C LYS A 164 19.79 -10.39 11.00
N GLY A 165 20.23 -11.02 9.90
CA GLY A 165 21.28 -10.48 9.03
C GLY A 165 20.85 -9.30 8.15
N VAL A 166 19.56 -9.13 7.93
CA VAL A 166 19.01 -8.08 7.07
C VAL A 166 19.08 -6.71 7.74
N PHE A 167 18.88 -6.62 9.05
CA PHE A 167 18.81 -5.35 9.77
C PHE A 167 20.08 -4.51 9.67
N LYS A 168 21.25 -5.14 9.73
CA LYS A 168 22.54 -4.47 9.54
C LYS A 168 22.63 -3.80 8.17
N VAL A 169 22.28 -4.54 7.13
CA VAL A 169 22.33 -4.07 5.74
C VAL A 169 21.30 -2.97 5.50
N GLU A 170 20.09 -3.14 6.03
CA GLU A 170 19.04 -2.11 5.91
C GLU A 170 19.42 -0.81 6.66
N LYS A 171 19.99 -0.92 7.87
CA LYS A 171 20.44 0.29 8.60
C LYS A 171 21.51 1.04 7.83
N GLN A 172 22.53 0.33 7.28
CA GLN A 172 23.56 0.97 6.46
C GLN A 172 22.97 1.66 5.24
N LYS A 173 22.12 0.95 4.49
CA LYS A 173 21.40 1.48 3.32
C LYS A 173 20.61 2.75 3.66
N ILE A 174 19.88 2.74 4.78
CA ILE A 174 19.09 3.88 5.23
C ILE A 174 19.96 5.07 5.61
N LEU A 175 21.07 4.86 6.32
CA LEU A 175 21.98 5.94 6.67
C LEU A 175 22.62 6.59 5.43
N GLU A 176 23.10 5.77 4.49
CA GLU A 176 23.67 6.26 3.22
C GLU A 176 22.59 7.02 2.40
N ALA A 177 21.38 6.47 2.32
CA ALA A 177 20.26 7.09 1.61
C ALA A 177 19.85 8.45 2.22
N LYS A 178 19.76 8.54 3.55
CA LYS A 178 19.43 9.78 4.26
C LYS A 178 20.43 10.89 3.96
N GLU A 179 21.73 10.58 4.06
CA GLU A 179 22.77 11.58 3.81
C GLU A 179 22.83 12.02 2.34
N ALA A 180 22.72 11.08 1.42
CA ALA A 180 22.71 11.37 -0.01
C ALA A 180 21.45 12.19 -0.41
N LEU A 181 20.30 11.92 0.19
CA LEU A 181 19.07 12.70 0.01
C LEU A 181 19.21 14.11 0.63
N ARG A 182 19.81 14.26 1.80
CA ARG A 182 20.06 15.59 2.40
C ARG A 182 20.87 16.48 1.49
N ARG A 183 21.88 15.92 0.83
CA ARG A 183 22.67 16.66 -0.16
C ARG A 183 21.83 17.04 -1.37
N SER A 184 20.94 16.16 -1.82
CA SER A 184 20.07 16.42 -2.99
C SER A 184 18.91 17.37 -2.68
N TYR A 185 18.50 17.46 -1.41
CA TYR A 185 17.39 18.29 -0.93
C TYR A 185 17.82 19.19 0.25
N PRO A 186 18.80 20.11 0.03
CA PRO A 186 19.44 20.85 1.13
C PRO A 186 18.50 21.78 1.91
N LYS A 187 17.31 22.07 1.37
CA LYS A 187 16.31 22.93 2.00
C LYS A 187 15.22 22.16 2.74
N LYS A 188 15.23 20.80 2.64
CA LYS A 188 14.18 19.94 3.21
C LYS A 188 14.75 19.02 4.28
N LYS A 189 13.94 18.70 5.27
CA LYS A 189 14.27 17.68 6.26
C LYS A 189 14.03 16.30 5.67
N VAL A 190 15.05 15.46 5.65
CA VAL A 190 14.95 14.09 5.15
C VAL A 190 14.55 13.15 6.28
N LYS A 191 13.49 12.40 6.07
CA LYS A 191 13.02 11.33 6.95
C LYS A 191 13.06 10.01 6.20
N PHE A 192 13.58 8.97 6.82
CA PHE A 192 13.56 7.63 6.28
C PHE A 192 13.09 6.66 7.36
N PHE A 193 12.04 5.89 7.08
CA PHE A 193 11.44 4.94 8.00
C PHE A 193 11.42 3.53 7.43
N ILE A 194 11.45 2.53 8.31
CA ILE A 194 10.93 1.22 7.99
C ILE A 194 9.44 1.23 8.38
N GLY A 195 8.56 0.83 7.45
CA GLY A 195 7.13 0.76 7.67
C GLY A 195 6.64 -0.69 7.78
N PHE A 196 5.89 -0.99 8.83
CA PHE A 196 5.23 -2.28 9.01
C PHE A 196 3.71 -2.06 8.93
N PRO A 197 3.02 -2.58 7.92
CA PRO A 197 1.58 -2.36 7.73
C PRO A 197 0.70 -2.82 8.89
N PHE A 198 1.18 -3.76 9.71
CA PHE A 198 0.48 -4.30 10.88
C PHE A 198 1.47 -4.81 11.94
N ASP A 199 1.01 -4.92 13.18
CA ASP A 199 1.74 -5.58 14.28
C ASP A 199 1.31 -7.05 14.36
N PRO A 200 2.18 -8.03 14.01
CA PRO A 200 1.82 -9.44 14.03
C PRO A 200 1.64 -10.02 15.45
N LEU A 201 1.90 -9.23 16.47
CA LEU A 201 1.76 -9.60 17.89
C LEU A 201 0.54 -8.97 18.54
N SER A 202 -0.14 -8.05 17.85
CA SER A 202 -1.34 -7.44 18.40
C SER A 202 -2.52 -8.41 18.32
N ILE A 203 -3.36 -8.38 19.36
CA ILE A 203 -4.67 -9.04 19.38
C ILE A 203 -5.76 -8.14 18.80
N GLU A 204 -5.52 -6.82 18.79
CA GLU A 204 -6.43 -5.85 18.19
C GLU A 204 -6.02 -5.55 16.73
N PRO A 205 -6.98 -5.43 15.82
CA PRO A 205 -6.70 -5.22 14.38
C PRO A 205 -5.78 -4.04 14.08
N THR A 206 -5.93 -2.96 14.81
CA THR A 206 -5.18 -1.71 14.62
C THR A 206 -4.22 -1.41 15.75
N GLY A 207 -4.19 -2.29 16.76
CA GLY A 207 -3.31 -2.16 17.92
C GLY A 207 -1.85 -2.39 17.57
N PHE A 208 -0.95 -1.77 18.34
CA PHE A 208 0.48 -2.02 18.21
C PHE A 208 1.23 -1.69 19.51
N ASP A 209 2.38 -2.34 19.68
CA ASP A 209 3.32 -2.09 20.78
C ASP A 209 4.75 -2.15 20.22
N LYS A 210 5.35 -0.97 20.02
CA LYS A 210 6.69 -0.84 19.44
C LYS A 210 7.76 -1.52 20.29
N GLN A 211 7.68 -1.40 21.62
CA GLN A 211 8.65 -2.03 22.54
C GLN A 211 8.59 -3.55 22.46
N ARG A 212 7.39 -4.13 22.45
CA ARG A 212 7.18 -5.57 22.27
C ARG A 212 7.67 -6.02 20.87
N PHE A 213 7.34 -5.25 19.83
CA PHE A 213 7.74 -5.55 18.47
C PHE A 213 9.27 -5.57 18.30
N MET A 214 9.98 -4.59 18.86
CA MET A 214 11.45 -4.52 18.83
C MET A 214 12.09 -5.75 19.46
N LYS A 215 11.58 -6.19 20.62
CA LYS A 215 12.07 -7.39 21.31
C LYS A 215 11.78 -8.69 20.55
N TYR A 216 10.61 -8.75 19.89
CA TYR A 216 10.21 -9.90 19.09
C TYR A 216 11.08 -10.06 17.83
N SER A 217 11.45 -8.97 17.21
CA SER A 217 12.31 -8.94 16.03
C SER A 217 13.78 -9.00 16.43
N VAL A 218 14.30 -10.23 16.62
CA VAL A 218 15.66 -10.49 17.15
C VAL A 218 16.71 -9.64 16.46
N GLY A 219 17.31 -8.71 17.21
CA GLY A 219 18.36 -7.80 16.77
C GLY A 219 17.86 -6.56 16.05
N PHE A 220 16.54 -6.29 16.03
CA PHE A 220 15.99 -5.04 15.50
C PHE A 220 16.39 -3.85 16.39
N ASP A 221 16.21 -4.00 17.69
CA ASP A 221 16.58 -3.04 18.73
C ASP A 221 18.07 -2.69 18.76
N LYS A 222 18.90 -3.54 18.19
CA LYS A 222 20.35 -3.32 18.06
C LYS A 222 20.69 -2.26 17.00
N TYR A 223 19.89 -2.16 15.95
CA TYR A 223 20.16 -1.31 14.79
C TYR A 223 19.21 -0.14 14.63
N PHE A 224 18.00 -0.22 15.19
CA PHE A 224 16.95 0.78 15.00
C PHE A 224 16.41 1.31 16.31
N ALA A 225 16.35 2.64 16.42
CA ALA A 225 15.61 3.33 17.47
C ALA A 225 14.10 3.27 17.19
N GLU A 226 13.28 3.45 18.22
CA GLU A 226 11.82 3.49 18.12
C GLU A 226 11.31 4.56 17.14
N SER A 227 12.06 5.67 17.01
CA SER A 227 11.75 6.77 16.11
C SER A 227 12.06 6.50 14.62
N GLU A 228 12.70 5.38 14.29
CA GLU A 228 13.16 5.06 12.93
C GLU A 228 12.20 4.10 12.19
N PHE A 229 11.12 3.65 12.83
CA PHE A 229 10.12 2.83 12.18
C PHE A 229 8.70 3.23 12.56
N LEU A 230 7.77 2.89 11.68
CA LEU A 230 6.34 3.11 11.83
C LEU A 230 5.63 1.76 11.82
N LEU A 231 4.69 1.55 12.74
CA LEU A 231 4.06 0.24 12.96
C LEU A 231 2.53 0.35 12.96
N ALA A 232 1.86 -0.49 12.17
CA ALA A 232 0.41 -0.63 12.15
C ALA A 232 -0.32 0.72 12.00
N ALA A 233 -1.25 1.07 12.89
CA ALA A 233 -2.02 2.31 12.82
C ALA A 233 -1.14 3.57 12.77
N GLU A 234 0.04 3.55 13.43
CA GLU A 234 0.98 4.69 13.36
C GLU A 234 1.47 4.95 11.92
N LEU A 235 1.78 3.89 11.16
CA LEU A 235 2.18 4.02 9.75
C LEU A 235 1.08 4.65 8.90
N TRP A 236 -0.13 4.11 9.02
CA TRP A 236 -1.25 4.54 8.20
C TRP A 236 -1.72 5.97 8.54
N ASP A 237 -1.73 6.31 9.82
CA ASP A 237 -2.02 7.67 10.30
C ASP A 237 -0.94 8.66 9.85
N TYR A 238 0.33 8.25 9.85
CA TYR A 238 1.42 9.08 9.35
C TYR A 238 1.27 9.38 7.84
N LEU A 239 0.95 8.36 7.04
CA LEU A 239 0.80 8.48 5.59
C LEU A 239 -0.39 9.35 5.19
N SER A 240 -1.50 9.25 5.89
CA SER A 240 -2.72 10.01 5.59
C SER A 240 -2.77 11.39 6.25
N GLY A 241 -1.93 11.60 7.28
CA GLY A 241 -2.00 12.78 8.15
C GLY A 241 -3.24 12.82 9.07
N THR A 242 -3.98 11.71 9.18
CA THR A 242 -5.23 11.64 9.98
C THR A 242 -5.28 10.41 10.86
N LYS A 243 -6.02 10.48 11.97
CA LYS A 243 -6.23 9.34 12.87
C LYS A 243 -7.26 8.36 12.33
N GLN A 244 -7.21 7.12 12.80
CA GLN A 244 -8.13 6.04 12.44
C GLN A 244 -8.09 5.66 10.95
N THR A 245 -6.93 5.81 10.33
CA THR A 245 -6.75 5.46 8.91
C THR A 245 -6.75 3.96 8.71
N MET A 246 -6.11 3.21 9.61
CA MET A 246 -6.07 1.75 9.51
C MET A 246 -7.46 1.14 9.66
N GLU A 247 -8.28 1.66 10.58
CA GLU A 247 -9.68 1.27 10.74
C GLU A 247 -10.47 1.47 9.44
N THR A 248 -10.28 2.62 8.80
CA THR A 248 -10.93 2.92 7.50
C THR A 248 -10.48 1.94 6.40
N ILE A 249 -9.19 1.62 6.33
CA ILE A 249 -8.67 0.64 5.36
C ILE A 249 -9.30 -0.73 5.60
N LEU A 250 -9.36 -1.18 6.86
CA LEU A 250 -9.95 -2.46 7.23
C LEU A 250 -11.46 -2.51 6.96
N GLU A 251 -12.18 -1.43 7.25
CA GLU A 251 -13.61 -1.30 6.90
C GLU A 251 -13.84 -1.51 5.40
N ILE A 252 -13.04 -0.86 4.55
CA ILE A 252 -13.13 -1.01 3.10
C ILE A 252 -12.86 -2.45 2.68
N ILE A 253 -11.77 -3.04 3.16
CA ILE A 253 -11.41 -4.42 2.83
C ILE A 253 -12.54 -5.37 3.23
N ASN A 254 -13.03 -5.28 4.47
CA ASN A 254 -14.08 -6.17 5.00
C ASN A 254 -15.41 -6.02 4.26
N SER A 255 -15.74 -4.81 3.79
CA SER A 255 -16.97 -4.59 3.03
C SER A 255 -16.95 -5.23 1.64
N ILE A 256 -15.75 -5.47 1.08
CA ILE A 256 -15.55 -6.00 -0.27
C ILE A 256 -15.21 -7.50 -0.23
N ALA A 257 -14.32 -7.91 0.68
CA ALA A 257 -13.79 -9.28 0.76
C ALA A 257 -14.77 -10.22 1.47
N THR A 258 -15.91 -10.47 0.83
CA THR A 258 -16.99 -11.33 1.32
C THR A 258 -17.13 -12.57 0.45
N VAL A 259 -17.78 -13.63 0.96
CA VAL A 259 -17.97 -14.91 0.26
C VAL A 259 -18.68 -14.74 -1.09
N ASP A 260 -19.53 -13.74 -1.21
CA ASP A 260 -20.31 -13.39 -2.40
C ASP A 260 -19.59 -12.35 -3.30
N PHE A 261 -18.28 -12.10 -3.08
CA PHE A 261 -17.51 -11.10 -3.84
C PHE A 261 -17.63 -11.27 -5.35
N ILE A 262 -17.45 -12.49 -5.87
CA ILE A 262 -17.50 -12.73 -7.33
C ILE A 262 -18.91 -12.50 -7.88
N GLU A 263 -19.94 -12.92 -7.17
CA GLU A 263 -21.33 -12.70 -7.56
C GLU A 263 -21.67 -11.22 -7.59
N ASN A 264 -21.23 -10.46 -6.57
CA ASN A 264 -21.38 -9.02 -6.50
C ASN A 264 -20.57 -8.31 -7.60
N PHE A 265 -19.36 -8.76 -7.89
CA PHE A 265 -18.54 -8.20 -8.98
C PHE A 265 -19.23 -8.42 -10.33
N ASP A 266 -19.68 -9.65 -10.62
CA ASP A 266 -20.39 -9.98 -11.85
C ASP A 266 -21.72 -9.20 -11.96
N PHE A 267 -22.41 -8.97 -10.84
CA PHE A 267 -23.61 -8.13 -10.79
C PHE A 267 -23.31 -6.66 -11.18
N LEU A 268 -22.20 -6.09 -10.71
CA LEU A 268 -21.77 -4.73 -11.07
C LEU A 268 -21.36 -4.60 -12.55
N GLN A 269 -20.81 -5.66 -13.14
CA GLN A 269 -20.43 -5.67 -14.55
C GLN A 269 -21.62 -5.75 -15.51
N GLN A 270 -22.80 -6.18 -15.04
CA GLN A 270 -24.02 -6.22 -15.84
C GLN A 270 -24.69 -4.85 -15.84
N LYS A 271 -24.45 -4.07 -16.90
CA LYS A 271 -24.95 -2.69 -17.07
C LYS A 271 -26.47 -2.53 -16.98
N GLU A 272 -27.22 -3.60 -17.30
CA GLU A 272 -28.66 -3.66 -17.20
C GLU A 272 -29.13 -3.51 -15.74
N ASN A 273 -28.37 -4.04 -14.78
CA ASN A 273 -28.68 -3.96 -13.35
C ASN A 273 -28.71 -2.52 -12.84
N ALA A 274 -27.90 -1.62 -13.44
CA ALA A 274 -27.94 -0.19 -13.10
C ALA A 274 -29.29 0.49 -13.45
N THR A 275 -30.14 -0.16 -14.24
CA THR A 275 -31.49 0.29 -14.58
C THR A 275 -32.54 -0.58 -13.93
N ASP A 276 -32.47 -1.90 -14.15
CA ASP A 276 -33.51 -2.85 -13.78
C ASP A 276 -33.54 -3.15 -12.27
N LYS A 277 -32.36 -3.04 -11.62
CA LYS A 277 -32.16 -3.26 -10.19
C LYS A 277 -31.43 -2.07 -9.53
N LYS A 278 -31.83 -0.85 -9.90
CA LYS A 278 -31.12 0.39 -9.53
C LYS A 278 -30.84 0.50 -8.04
N SER A 279 -31.79 0.16 -7.18
CA SER A 279 -31.63 0.27 -5.73
C SER A 279 -30.57 -0.70 -5.19
N GLU A 280 -30.60 -1.96 -5.64
CA GLU A 280 -29.60 -2.98 -5.24
C GLU A 280 -28.21 -2.59 -5.77
N TYR A 281 -28.16 -2.08 -7.00
CA TYR A 281 -26.91 -1.64 -7.64
C TYR A 281 -26.25 -0.47 -6.88
N ILE A 282 -27.04 0.57 -6.51
CA ILE A 282 -26.54 1.69 -5.71
C ILE A 282 -26.12 1.24 -4.32
N ASN A 283 -26.86 0.33 -3.68
CA ASN A 283 -26.49 -0.20 -2.38
C ASN A 283 -25.13 -0.92 -2.42
N LEU A 284 -24.90 -1.74 -3.45
CA LEU A 284 -23.63 -2.42 -3.62
C LEU A 284 -22.47 -1.45 -3.92
N LEU A 285 -22.69 -0.45 -4.80
CA LEU A 285 -21.72 0.61 -5.04
C LEU A 285 -21.36 1.36 -3.76
N SER A 286 -22.37 1.68 -2.94
CA SER A 286 -22.18 2.35 -1.64
C SER A 286 -21.40 1.48 -0.67
N LYS A 287 -21.77 0.19 -0.53
CA LYS A 287 -21.07 -0.80 0.30
C LYS A 287 -19.60 -0.96 -0.12
N TRP A 288 -19.33 -0.87 -1.41
CA TRP A 288 -17.99 -1.01 -1.97
C TRP A 288 -17.25 0.32 -2.18
N PHE A 289 -17.77 1.42 -1.62
CA PHE A 289 -17.18 2.76 -1.70
C PHE A 289 -16.94 3.29 -3.13
N LEU A 290 -17.67 2.79 -4.14
CA LEU A 290 -17.57 3.24 -5.53
C LEU A 290 -18.44 4.49 -5.78
N LEU A 291 -18.07 5.59 -5.13
CA LEU A 291 -18.93 6.79 -5.02
C LEU A 291 -19.09 7.51 -6.37
N ARG A 292 -18.09 7.55 -7.21
CA ARG A 292 -18.16 8.14 -8.56
C ARG A 292 -19.16 7.41 -9.45
N GLU A 293 -19.26 6.07 -9.30
CA GLU A 293 -20.24 5.28 -10.04
C GLU A 293 -21.68 5.56 -9.58
N ILE A 294 -21.91 5.80 -8.30
CA ILE A 294 -23.25 6.21 -7.79
C ILE A 294 -23.73 7.46 -8.52
N ILE A 295 -22.87 8.47 -8.63
CA ILE A 295 -23.18 9.73 -9.33
C ILE A 295 -23.58 9.45 -10.79
N LEU A 296 -22.87 8.57 -11.49
CA LEU A 296 -23.18 8.19 -12.86
C LEU A 296 -24.52 7.45 -12.99
N VAL A 297 -24.81 6.54 -12.04
CA VAL A 297 -26.08 5.79 -12.02
C VAL A 297 -27.28 6.70 -11.71
N GLU A 298 -27.13 7.62 -10.78
CA GLU A 298 -28.20 8.59 -10.45
C GLU A 298 -28.51 9.52 -11.61
N ASN A 299 -27.51 9.94 -12.38
CA ASN A 299 -27.63 10.83 -13.52
C ASN A 299 -27.76 10.10 -14.88
N ARG A 300 -27.96 8.76 -14.86
CA ARG A 300 -27.92 7.90 -16.05
C ARG A 300 -28.82 8.38 -17.20
N GLU A 301 -30.05 8.77 -16.90
CA GLU A 301 -31.01 9.24 -17.90
C GLU A 301 -30.60 10.60 -18.52
N SER A 302 -30.11 11.52 -17.68
CA SER A 302 -29.60 12.82 -18.14
C SER A 302 -28.37 12.62 -19.07
N ILE A 303 -27.43 11.79 -18.66
CA ILE A 303 -26.24 11.45 -19.47
C ILE A 303 -26.68 10.85 -20.80
N ARG A 304 -27.60 9.87 -20.79
CA ARG A 304 -28.11 9.20 -21.98
C ARG A 304 -28.78 10.18 -22.93
N SER A 305 -29.60 11.10 -22.44
CA SER A 305 -30.27 12.10 -23.28
C SER A 305 -29.28 13.05 -23.94
N LYS A 306 -28.28 13.55 -23.19
CA LYS A 306 -27.25 14.47 -23.67
C LYS A 306 -26.30 13.81 -24.69
N THR A 307 -26.16 12.49 -24.66
CA THR A 307 -25.14 11.76 -25.43
C THR A 307 -25.72 10.93 -26.58
N SER A 308 -27.04 10.80 -26.70
CA SER A 308 -27.74 9.91 -27.64
C SER A 308 -27.36 10.15 -29.12
N SER A 309 -27.01 11.36 -29.50
CA SER A 309 -26.59 11.72 -30.88
C SER A 309 -25.12 11.37 -31.18
N ASN A 310 -24.29 11.11 -30.16
CA ASN A 310 -22.86 10.85 -30.33
C ASN A 310 -22.55 9.36 -30.17
N LYS A 311 -22.41 8.65 -31.31
CA LYS A 311 -22.12 7.22 -31.33
C LYS A 311 -20.88 6.79 -30.52
N ARG A 312 -19.85 7.64 -30.44
CA ARG A 312 -18.65 7.36 -29.64
C ARG A 312 -18.98 7.34 -28.15
N ILE A 313 -19.73 8.34 -27.67
CA ILE A 313 -20.06 8.45 -26.25
C ILE A 313 -21.08 7.38 -25.86
N VAL A 314 -22.01 7.03 -26.72
CA VAL A 314 -22.93 5.89 -26.52
C VAL A 314 -22.14 4.58 -26.33
N ARG A 315 -21.02 4.37 -27.05
CA ARG A 315 -20.15 3.20 -26.81
C ARG A 315 -19.49 3.26 -25.44
N VAL A 316 -18.98 4.42 -25.02
CA VAL A 316 -18.37 4.63 -23.69
C VAL A 316 -19.41 4.38 -22.58
N PHE A 317 -20.63 4.89 -22.75
CA PHE A 317 -21.75 4.68 -21.81
C PHE A 317 -22.09 3.19 -21.59
N ASN A 318 -21.84 2.37 -22.59
CA ASN A 318 -22.11 0.93 -22.56
C ASN A 318 -20.86 0.08 -22.17
N GLN A 319 -19.76 0.69 -21.79
CA GLN A 319 -18.58 -0.04 -21.28
C GLN A 319 -18.80 -0.48 -19.83
N ASP A 320 -18.07 -1.53 -19.45
CA ASP A 320 -18.09 -2.07 -18.10
C ASP A 320 -17.38 -1.11 -17.11
N VAL A 321 -17.72 -1.23 -15.83
CA VAL A 321 -17.11 -0.48 -14.73
C VAL A 321 -15.65 -0.88 -14.55
N PHE A 322 -15.36 -2.18 -14.67
CA PHE A 322 -14.01 -2.72 -14.62
C PHE A 322 -13.64 -3.39 -15.95
N ILE A 323 -12.45 -3.08 -16.45
CA ILE A 323 -11.86 -3.72 -17.63
C ILE A 323 -11.08 -4.93 -17.18
N ILE A 324 -11.42 -6.10 -17.72
CA ILE A 324 -10.72 -7.35 -17.43
C ILE A 324 -9.88 -7.71 -18.64
N LYS A 325 -8.57 -7.84 -18.45
CA LYS A 325 -7.61 -8.29 -19.46
C LYS A 325 -6.96 -9.58 -19.00
N ARG A 326 -6.48 -10.37 -19.95
CA ARG A 326 -5.63 -11.53 -19.67
C ARG A 326 -4.29 -11.30 -20.35
N GLU A 327 -3.23 -11.16 -19.55
CA GLU A 327 -1.87 -10.92 -20.01
C GLU A 327 -0.96 -11.96 -19.34
N ASP A 328 -0.15 -12.68 -20.10
CA ASP A 328 0.79 -13.71 -19.62
C ASP A 328 0.15 -14.73 -18.65
N ASP A 329 -1.04 -15.24 -19.01
CA ASP A 329 -1.87 -16.16 -18.21
C ASP A 329 -2.34 -15.62 -16.86
N LYS A 330 -2.23 -14.31 -16.61
CA LYS A 330 -2.76 -13.63 -15.43
C LYS A 330 -3.94 -12.74 -15.77
N TYR A 331 -4.90 -12.67 -14.85
CA TYR A 331 -5.96 -11.68 -14.94
C TYR A 331 -5.46 -10.33 -14.44
N LYS A 332 -5.74 -9.29 -15.21
CA LYS A 332 -5.51 -7.90 -14.84
C LYS A 332 -6.85 -7.18 -14.85
N VAL A 333 -7.21 -6.62 -13.73
CA VAL A 333 -8.45 -5.86 -13.55
C VAL A 333 -8.10 -4.40 -13.34
N GLU A 334 -8.75 -3.53 -14.09
CA GLU A 334 -8.55 -2.08 -14.03
C GLU A 334 -9.91 -1.40 -13.93
N TYR A 335 -10.04 -0.42 -13.05
CA TYR A 335 -11.21 0.45 -13.06
C TYR A 335 -11.20 1.29 -14.34
N ASN A 336 -12.35 1.47 -14.96
CA ASN A 336 -12.47 2.18 -16.24
C ASN A 336 -12.50 3.71 -16.02
N GLU A 337 -11.34 4.28 -15.69
CA GLU A 337 -11.17 5.70 -15.42
C GLU A 337 -11.55 6.57 -16.62
N GLU A 338 -11.23 6.13 -17.84
CA GLU A 338 -11.58 6.87 -19.07
C GLU A 338 -13.10 6.96 -19.24
N ARG A 339 -13.81 5.85 -19.04
CA ARG A 339 -15.27 5.81 -19.06
C ARG A 339 -15.84 6.76 -18.00
N ASN A 340 -15.36 6.66 -16.77
CA ASN A 340 -15.85 7.51 -15.67
C ASN A 340 -15.61 8.99 -15.96
N ALA A 341 -14.41 9.39 -16.37
CA ALA A 341 -14.06 10.78 -16.68
C ALA A 341 -14.93 11.37 -17.81
N ILE A 342 -15.13 10.60 -18.90
CA ILE A 342 -15.95 11.04 -20.03
C ILE A 342 -17.40 11.21 -19.57
N LEU A 343 -18.00 10.24 -18.87
CA LEU A 343 -19.39 10.30 -18.46
C LEU A 343 -19.66 11.36 -17.41
N SER A 344 -18.73 11.58 -16.48
CA SER A 344 -18.83 12.63 -15.45
C SER A 344 -18.87 14.04 -16.06
N SER A 345 -18.32 14.24 -17.24
CA SER A 345 -18.41 15.54 -17.93
C SER A 345 -19.84 15.90 -18.41
N PHE A 346 -20.77 14.96 -18.34
CA PHE A 346 -22.20 15.15 -18.72
C PHE A 346 -23.15 15.18 -17.51
N VAL A 347 -22.62 14.98 -16.28
CA VAL A 347 -23.39 15.16 -15.06
C VAL A 347 -23.54 16.65 -14.77
#